data_e938968dd71f9794c93936e4aefb406f
#
_entry.id   e938968dd71f9794c93936e4aefb406f
#
_cell.length_a   1.000
_cell.length_b   1.000
_cell.length_c   1.000
_cell.angle_alpha   90.00
_cell.angle_beta   90.00
_cell.angle_gamma   90.00
#
_symmetry.space_group_name_H-M   'P 1'
#
loop_
_entity.id
_entity.type
_entity.pdbx_description
1 polymer ?
#
loop_
_entity_poly.entity_id
_entity_poly.type
_entity_poly.pdbx_seq_one_letter_code
_entity_poly.pdbx_strand_id
1 'polypeptide(L)'
;MGAEAAVSVAGLKRALECPVCFETPKAGPLYQCENGHILCSGCIEKVQECPQCRAKLPATKIRCLLGEQQLEWYKIHNIIT
;
A
#
# COMPACT_ATOMS: atom_id res chain seq x y z
N MET A 1 6.70 -21.15 -9.50
CA MET A 1 7.11 -20.58 -9.22
C MET A 1 7.56 -20.24 -8.03
N GLY A 2 8.39 -20.29 -7.54
CA GLY A 2 8.94 -19.98 -6.29
C GLY A 2 8.89 -18.55 -5.86
N ALA A 3 8.33 -17.78 -6.68
CA ALA A 3 8.30 -16.36 -6.40
C ALA A 3 7.58 -16.06 -5.11
N GLU A 4 6.62 -16.85 -4.83
CA GLU A 4 5.83 -16.65 -3.64
C GLU A 4 6.65 -16.80 -2.40
N ALA A 5 7.67 -17.59 -2.44
CA ALA A 5 8.46 -17.80 -1.26
C ALA A 5 9.35 -16.61 -0.95
N ALA A 6 9.41 -15.66 -1.85
CA ALA A 6 10.31 -14.55 -1.66
C ALA A 6 9.77 -13.43 -0.82
N VAL A 7 8.56 -13.53 -0.33
CA VAL A 7 7.99 -12.46 0.46
C VAL A 7 8.72 -12.38 1.78
N SER A 8 9.37 -11.26 2.03
CA SER A 8 10.08 -11.02 3.28
C SER A 8 9.48 -9.79 3.94
N VAL A 9 9.80 -9.58 5.21
CA VAL A 9 9.32 -8.40 5.92
C VAL A 9 9.80 -7.13 5.23
N ALA A 10 11.07 -7.10 4.83
CA ALA A 10 11.61 -5.92 4.17
C ALA A 10 10.96 -5.69 2.81
N GLY A 11 10.72 -6.76 2.05
CA GLY A 11 10.06 -6.64 0.77
C GLY A 11 8.63 -6.17 0.90
N LEU A 12 7.93 -6.68 1.91
CA LEU A 12 6.55 -6.29 2.15
C LEU A 12 6.47 -4.84 2.60
N LYS A 13 7.42 -4.39 3.43
CA LYS A 13 7.46 -3.00 3.85
C LYS A 13 7.54 -2.08 2.64
N ARG A 14 8.41 -2.44 1.70
CA ARG A 14 8.57 -1.64 0.50
C ARG A 14 7.31 -1.62 -0.35
N ALA A 15 6.63 -2.75 -0.46
CA ALA A 15 5.41 -2.84 -1.23
C ALA A 15 4.27 -2.04 -0.61
N LEU A 16 4.32 -1.84 0.70
CA LEU A 16 3.26 -1.12 1.41
C LEU A 16 3.55 0.36 1.58
N GLU A 17 4.74 0.83 1.23
CA GLU A 17 5.07 2.23 1.37
C GLU A 17 4.26 3.09 0.41
N CYS A 18 3.77 4.20 0.93
CA CYS A 18 3.04 5.15 0.12
C CYS A 18 4.00 5.91 -0.79
N PRO A 19 3.75 5.98 -2.09
CA PRO A 19 4.68 6.68 -3.00
C PRO A 19 4.64 8.20 -2.88
N VAL A 20 3.73 8.74 -2.08
CA VAL A 20 3.66 10.18 -1.89
C VAL A 20 4.47 10.61 -0.68
N CYS A 21 4.27 9.96 0.46
CA CYS A 21 4.96 10.34 1.69
C CYS A 21 6.12 9.41 2.03
N PHE A 22 6.26 8.30 1.30
CA PHE A 22 7.34 7.33 1.49
C PHE A 22 7.37 6.71 2.87
N GLU A 23 6.22 6.64 3.52
CA GLU A 23 6.12 6.01 4.83
C GLU A 23 5.26 4.78 4.75
N THR A 24 5.56 3.80 5.60
CA THR A 24 4.71 2.64 5.75
C THR A 24 3.50 3.05 6.58
N PRO A 25 2.29 2.84 6.08
CA PRO A 25 1.11 3.22 6.86
C PRO A 25 1.07 2.47 8.18
N LYS A 26 0.61 3.14 9.23
CA LYS A 26 0.57 2.52 10.54
C LYS A 26 -0.78 1.92 10.84
N ALA A 27 -1.82 2.47 10.31
CA ALA A 27 -3.16 2.00 10.58
C ALA A 27 -4.12 2.62 9.59
N GLY A 28 -5.37 2.16 9.64
CA GLY A 28 -6.42 2.74 8.84
C GLY A 28 -6.50 2.13 7.47
N PRO A 29 -7.42 2.61 6.65
CA PRO A 29 -7.62 2.05 5.34
C PRO A 29 -6.48 2.39 4.40
N LEU A 30 -6.20 1.49 3.49
CA LEU A 30 -5.31 1.73 2.38
C LEU A 30 -6.14 1.85 1.11
N TYR A 31 -5.67 2.68 0.21
CA TYR A 31 -6.35 2.90 -1.06
C TYR A 31 -5.42 2.54 -2.21
N GLN A 32 -5.96 2.49 -3.40
CA GLN A 32 -5.17 2.12 -4.57
C GLN A 32 -5.71 2.81 -5.81
N CYS A 33 -4.87 2.88 -6.83
CA CYS A 33 -5.33 3.29 -8.14
C CYS A 33 -5.90 2.05 -8.86
N GLU A 34 -6.44 2.27 -10.05
CA GLU A 34 -7.03 1.15 -10.80
C GLU A 34 -5.99 0.11 -11.18
N ASN A 35 -4.72 0.47 -11.17
CA ASN A 35 -3.65 -0.47 -11.48
C ASN A 35 -3.02 -1.11 -10.25
N GLY A 36 -3.59 -0.86 -9.07
CA GLY A 36 -3.16 -1.54 -7.87
C GLY A 36 -2.07 -0.87 -7.07
N HIS A 37 -1.67 0.34 -7.41
CA HIS A 37 -0.64 1.02 -6.63
C HIS A 37 -1.24 1.58 -5.36
N ILE A 38 -0.58 1.34 -4.22
CA ILE A 38 -1.11 1.67 -2.92
C ILE A 38 -0.85 3.13 -2.56
N LEU A 39 -1.86 3.74 -1.94
CA LEU A 39 -1.77 5.10 -1.41
C LEU A 39 -2.36 5.08 0.00
N CYS A 40 -1.70 5.74 0.93
CA CYS A 40 -2.23 5.76 2.29
C CYS A 40 -3.39 6.74 2.40
N SER A 41 -4.17 6.58 3.48
CA SER A 41 -5.38 7.38 3.63
C SER A 41 -5.10 8.88 3.73
N GLY A 42 -3.95 9.25 4.26
CA GLY A 42 -3.61 10.67 4.34
C GLY A 42 -3.24 11.29 3.01
N CYS A 43 -2.70 10.47 2.11
CA CYS A 43 -2.23 10.98 0.83
C CYS A 43 -3.23 10.85 -0.30
N ILE A 44 -4.18 9.93 -0.19
CA ILE A 44 -5.17 9.74 -1.24
C ILE A 44 -5.98 11.01 -1.48
N GLU A 45 -6.12 11.84 -0.45
CA GLU A 45 -6.87 13.08 -0.58
C GLU A 45 -6.03 14.19 -1.22
N LYS A 46 -4.72 14.02 -1.27
CA LYS A 46 -3.82 15.07 -1.71
C LYS A 46 -3.47 15.00 -3.19
N VAL A 47 -3.78 13.89 -3.84
CA VAL A 47 -3.42 13.70 -5.25
C VAL A 47 -4.66 13.37 -6.06
N GLN A 48 -4.63 13.73 -7.33
CA GLN A 48 -5.74 13.46 -8.23
C GLN A 48 -5.42 12.33 -9.19
N GLU A 49 -4.15 11.92 -9.24
CA GLU A 49 -3.75 10.80 -10.06
C GLU A 49 -2.64 10.05 -9.36
N CYS A 50 -2.48 8.79 -9.72
CA CYS A 50 -1.45 7.96 -9.13
C CYS A 50 -0.07 8.49 -9.52
N PRO A 51 0.82 8.74 -8.56
CA PRO A 51 2.15 9.24 -8.89
C PRO A 51 3.01 8.23 -9.63
N GLN A 52 2.65 6.96 -9.61
CA GLN A 52 3.45 5.95 -10.28
C GLN A 52 3.00 5.70 -11.72
N CYS A 53 1.70 5.66 -11.97
CA CYS A 53 1.22 5.33 -13.31
C CYS A 53 0.38 6.43 -13.93
N ARG A 54 0.11 7.50 -13.20
CA ARG A 54 -0.63 8.64 -13.69
C ARG A 54 -2.09 8.38 -14.00
N ALA A 55 -2.61 7.22 -13.61
CA ALA A 55 -4.02 6.94 -13.78
C ALA A 55 -4.81 7.86 -12.86
N LYS A 56 -5.91 8.41 -13.36
CA LYS A 56 -6.74 9.29 -12.56
C LYS A 56 -7.42 8.49 -11.47
N LEU A 57 -7.45 9.07 -10.26
CA LEU A 57 -8.12 8.42 -9.15
C LEU A 57 -9.59 8.78 -9.19
N PRO A 58 -10.47 7.78 -9.07
CA PRO A 58 -11.92 8.05 -9.14
C PRO A 58 -12.39 8.82 -7.91
N ALA A 59 -13.53 9.50 -8.05
CA ALA A 59 -14.11 10.23 -6.93
C ALA A 59 -14.43 9.28 -5.78
N THR A 60 -14.91 8.08 -6.10
CA THR A 60 -15.09 7.03 -5.11
C THR A 60 -13.79 6.27 -5.03
N LYS A 61 -13.11 6.42 -3.91
CA LYS A 61 -11.78 5.84 -3.76
C LYS A 61 -11.82 4.34 -3.62
N ILE A 62 -10.84 3.68 -4.24
CA ILE A 62 -10.79 2.22 -4.24
C ILE A 62 -10.02 1.76 -3.01
N ARG A 63 -10.69 0.99 -2.13
CA ARG A 63 -10.04 0.41 -0.97
C ARG A 63 -9.15 -0.73 -1.40
N CYS A 64 -7.95 -0.79 -0.87
CA CYS A 64 -7.05 -1.90 -1.12
C CYS A 64 -7.12 -2.87 0.05
N LEU A 65 -8.15 -3.72 0.05
CA LEU A 65 -8.36 -4.63 1.17
C LEU A 65 -7.22 -5.62 1.32
N LEU A 66 -6.68 -6.08 0.20
CA LEU A 66 -5.54 -6.99 0.27
C LEU A 66 -4.35 -6.29 0.91
N GLY A 67 -4.11 -5.04 0.56
CA GLY A 67 -3.02 -4.28 1.17
C GLY A 67 -3.22 -4.11 2.65
N GLU A 68 -4.46 -3.90 3.08
CA GLU A 68 -4.75 -3.76 4.50
C GLU A 68 -4.46 -5.05 5.25
N GLN A 69 -4.77 -6.20 4.66
CA GLN A 69 -4.45 -7.49 5.26
C GLN A 69 -2.95 -7.70 5.32
N GLN A 70 -2.24 -7.31 4.28
CA GLN A 70 -0.79 -7.45 4.26
C GLN A 70 -0.15 -6.54 5.30
N LEU A 71 -0.74 -5.37 5.51
CA LEU A 71 -0.23 -4.45 6.52
C LEU A 71 -0.35 -5.03 7.91
N GLU A 72 -1.46 -5.71 8.21
CA GLU A 72 -1.63 -6.36 9.50
C GLU A 72 -0.59 -7.46 9.70
N TRP A 73 -0.37 -8.25 8.66
CA TRP A 73 0.65 -9.28 8.71
C TRP A 73 2.03 -8.68 8.95
N TYR A 74 2.32 -7.60 8.24
CA TYR A 74 3.60 -6.92 8.38
C TYR A 74 3.81 -6.41 9.80
N LYS A 75 2.78 -5.80 10.39
CA LYS A 75 2.92 -5.25 11.73
C LYS A 75 3.22 -6.33 12.76
N ILE A 76 2.55 -7.47 12.62
CA ILE A 76 2.77 -8.57 13.55
C ILE A 76 4.18 -9.14 13.41
N HIS A 77 4.61 -9.40 12.18
CA HIS A 77 5.89 -10.04 11.96
C HIS A 77 7.07 -9.10 12.14
N ASN A 78 6.85 -7.83 11.91
CA ASN A 78 7.91 -6.85 12.10
C ASN A 78 8.27 -6.69 13.57
N ILE A 79 7.30 -6.83 14.46
CA ILE A 79 7.57 -6.74 15.89
C ILE A 79 8.42 -7.92 16.36
N ILE A 80 8.18 -9.09 15.79
CA ILE A 80 8.87 -10.29 16.21
C ILE A 80 10.32 -10.31 15.73
N THR A 81 10.57 -9.76 14.58
CA THR A 81 11.91 -9.74 14.04
C THR A 81 12.67 -8.50 14.49
#